data_f8fbc7610e85e8d66255a993bfcb788f
#
_entry.id   f8fbc7610e85e8d66255a993bfcb788f
#
_cell.length_a   1.000
_cell.length_b   1.000
_cell.length_c   1.000
_cell.angle_alpha   90.00
_cell.angle_beta   90.00
_cell.angle_gamma   90.00
#
_symmetry.space_group_name_H-M   'P 1'
#
loop_
_entity.id
_entity.type
_entity.pdbx_description
1 polymer ?
#
loop_
_entity_poly.entity_id
_entity_poly.type
_entity_poly.pdbx_seq_one_letter_code
_entity_poly.pdbx_strand_id
1 'polypeptide(L)'
;MTDRPLTLMAVHAHPDDEATGTGGVLARYAAEGIRTVLVTCTDGGCGDGPGGVKPGEPGHDPVAVARMRRKELEASCEVLKISDLEMLDYADSGMTGWPSNEAPDSFWQTPVEEGAARLAELMRHYRPDVVVTYDENGFYGHPDHIQAHRITMAALELTDLTPKVYWTTVPRSQMARFGEVMREFQDDMPEPDPAEAAALAEIGLPDDEITTWVDTTPYSDQKYDALAAHASQGENIFFLRMGKDRFAELMGTETFLRVQDPTDAPTPENDLFAGLR
;
A
#
# COMPACT_ATOMS: atom_id res chain seq x y z
N MET A 1 -12.24 28.80 3.51
CA MET A 1 -11.43 27.93 2.62
C MET A 1 -9.99 28.23 2.95
N THR A 2 -9.21 27.25 3.37
CA THR A 2 -7.78 27.43 3.65
C THR A 2 -7.04 27.58 2.32
N ASP A 3 -6.13 28.58 2.24
CA ASP A 3 -5.39 28.97 1.03
C ASP A 3 -4.25 27.96 0.68
N ARG A 4 -4.28 26.74 1.28
CA ARG A 4 -3.33 25.66 1.04
C ARG A 4 -3.93 24.58 0.13
N PRO A 5 -3.11 23.91 -0.69
CA PRO A 5 -3.58 22.76 -1.46
C PRO A 5 -4.06 21.64 -0.54
N LEU A 6 -5.09 20.90 -0.97
CA LEU A 6 -5.50 19.67 -0.31
C LEU A 6 -4.35 18.67 -0.34
N THR A 7 -4.28 17.81 0.69
CA THR A 7 -3.16 16.88 0.87
C THR A 7 -3.68 15.47 1.15
N LEU A 8 -3.22 14.51 0.35
CA LEU A 8 -3.35 13.08 0.57
C LEU A 8 -2.07 12.55 1.20
N MET A 9 -2.16 11.83 2.31
CA MET A 9 -1.05 11.07 2.89
C MET A 9 -1.39 9.58 2.81
N ALA A 10 -0.57 8.81 2.12
CA ALA A 10 -0.62 7.34 2.09
C ALA A 10 0.49 6.80 2.99
N VAL A 11 0.14 5.91 3.92
CA VAL A 11 1.08 5.27 4.85
C VAL A 11 1.13 3.79 4.51
N HIS A 12 2.27 3.36 3.97
CA HIS A 12 2.53 2.01 3.52
C HIS A 12 3.71 1.36 4.27
N ALA A 13 3.73 0.04 4.31
CA ALA A 13 4.74 -0.70 5.02
C ALA A 13 6.05 -0.80 4.24
N HIS A 14 5.98 -1.17 2.95
CA HIS A 14 7.16 -1.51 2.15
C HIS A 14 7.24 -0.70 0.87
N PRO A 15 8.44 -0.56 0.29
CA PRO A 15 8.59 -0.14 -1.10
C PRO A 15 7.88 -1.13 -2.03
N ASP A 16 6.92 -0.71 -2.82
CA ASP A 16 6.00 -1.34 -3.79
C ASP A 16 4.52 -1.36 -3.38
N ASP A 17 4.19 -1.26 -2.10
CA ASP A 17 2.81 -1.18 -1.62
C ASP A 17 2.07 0.04 -2.18
N GLU A 18 2.77 1.15 -2.40
CA GLU A 18 2.18 2.36 -2.98
C GLU A 18 1.69 2.10 -4.40
N ALA A 19 2.45 1.32 -5.19
CA ALA A 19 2.10 1.01 -6.57
C ALA A 19 0.96 -0.01 -6.65
N THR A 20 0.95 -1.02 -5.77
CA THR A 20 -0.08 -2.05 -5.75
C THR A 20 -1.39 -1.55 -5.15
N GLY A 21 -1.33 -0.93 -3.97
CA GLY A 21 -2.50 -0.58 -3.17
C GLY A 21 -3.15 0.75 -3.51
N THR A 22 -2.37 1.77 -3.89
CA THR A 22 -2.84 3.16 -4.02
C THR A 22 -2.29 3.91 -5.23
N GLY A 23 -1.59 3.23 -6.14
CA GLY A 23 -0.91 3.88 -7.26
C GLY A 23 -1.85 4.68 -8.17
N GLY A 24 -3.05 4.18 -8.38
CA GLY A 24 -4.06 4.87 -9.18
C GLY A 24 -4.57 6.16 -8.52
N VAL A 25 -4.93 6.13 -7.22
CA VAL A 25 -5.39 7.34 -6.51
C VAL A 25 -4.24 8.34 -6.34
N LEU A 26 -3.01 7.89 -6.06
CA LEU A 26 -1.85 8.78 -5.99
C LEU A 26 -1.61 9.51 -7.31
N ALA A 27 -1.62 8.78 -8.43
CA ALA A 27 -1.48 9.38 -9.77
C ALA A 27 -2.63 10.33 -10.11
N ARG A 28 -3.88 9.92 -9.82
CA ARG A 28 -5.08 10.73 -10.06
C ARG A 28 -5.00 12.05 -9.31
N TYR A 29 -4.78 12.00 -8.00
CA TYR A 29 -4.79 13.20 -7.17
C TYR A 29 -3.59 14.11 -7.43
N ALA A 30 -2.42 13.56 -7.76
CA ALA A 30 -1.29 14.35 -8.26
C ALA A 30 -1.66 15.12 -9.54
N ALA A 31 -2.33 14.46 -10.50
CA ALA A 31 -2.79 15.10 -11.74
C ALA A 31 -3.88 16.17 -11.48
N GLU A 32 -4.67 16.04 -10.44
CA GLU A 32 -5.68 17.01 -10.00
C GLU A 32 -5.09 18.18 -9.18
N GLY A 33 -3.77 18.20 -8.96
CA GLY A 33 -3.06 19.26 -8.22
C GLY A 33 -3.17 19.14 -6.70
N ILE A 34 -3.56 17.98 -6.19
CA ILE A 34 -3.53 17.66 -4.76
C ILE A 34 -2.12 17.24 -4.38
N ARG A 35 -1.62 17.75 -3.26
CA ARG A 35 -0.33 17.31 -2.72
C ARG A 35 -0.41 15.87 -2.27
N THR A 36 0.44 15.01 -2.80
CA THR A 36 0.54 13.59 -2.42
C THR A 36 1.79 13.37 -1.58
N VAL A 37 1.62 12.81 -0.39
CA VAL A 37 2.70 12.45 0.54
C VAL A 37 2.67 10.95 0.73
N LEU A 38 3.75 10.28 0.39
CA LEU A 38 3.94 8.86 0.64
C LEU A 38 4.84 8.70 1.86
N VAL A 39 4.36 7.94 2.85
CA VAL A 39 5.16 7.49 3.99
C VAL A 39 5.36 5.99 3.85
N THR A 40 6.60 5.54 3.72
CA THR A 40 6.96 4.13 3.71
C THR A 40 7.65 3.78 5.03
N CYS A 41 7.11 2.80 5.75
CA CYS A 41 7.55 2.52 7.12
C CYS A 41 8.88 1.78 7.18
N THR A 42 9.11 0.79 6.31
CA THR A 42 10.30 -0.07 6.37
C THR A 42 11.22 0.12 5.16
N ASP A 43 12.43 -0.40 5.31
CA ASP A 43 13.45 -0.41 4.26
C ASP A 43 13.21 -1.51 3.19
N GLY A 44 12.29 -2.45 3.45
CA GLY A 44 11.99 -3.57 2.56
C GLY A 44 13.12 -4.60 2.45
N GLY A 45 14.00 -4.68 3.46
CA GLY A 45 15.19 -5.53 3.45
C GLY A 45 14.92 -7.03 3.40
N CYS A 46 13.70 -7.48 3.71
CA CYS A 46 13.26 -8.87 3.58
C CYS A 46 12.67 -9.21 2.21
N GLY A 47 12.75 -8.32 1.23
CA GLY A 47 12.35 -8.61 -0.15
C GLY A 47 13.37 -9.45 -0.93
N ASP A 48 13.07 -9.70 -2.20
CA ASP A 48 13.94 -10.45 -3.09
C ASP A 48 15.24 -9.70 -3.37
N GLY A 49 16.35 -10.42 -3.27
CA GLY A 49 17.68 -9.92 -3.59
C GLY A 49 17.99 -9.92 -5.08
N PRO A 50 19.14 -9.33 -5.48
CA PRO A 50 19.60 -9.32 -6.86
C PRO A 50 19.64 -10.73 -7.46
N GLY A 51 19.02 -10.89 -8.64
CA GLY A 51 18.91 -12.19 -9.30
C GLY A 51 17.83 -13.11 -8.72
N GLY A 52 16.93 -12.60 -7.89
CA GLY A 52 15.81 -13.34 -7.32
C GLY A 52 16.20 -14.21 -6.12
N VAL A 53 17.33 -13.91 -5.46
CA VAL A 53 17.74 -14.60 -4.23
C VAL A 53 16.72 -14.29 -3.14
N LYS A 54 16.15 -15.35 -2.57
CA LYS A 54 15.09 -15.21 -1.57
C LYS A 54 15.65 -14.94 -0.17
N PRO A 55 14.88 -14.27 0.71
CA PRO A 55 15.23 -14.12 2.12
C PRO A 55 15.56 -15.47 2.78
N GLY A 56 16.67 -15.50 3.54
CA GLY A 56 17.15 -16.73 4.17
C GLY A 56 17.99 -17.64 3.27
N GLU A 57 18.11 -17.39 1.98
CA GLU A 57 18.99 -18.12 1.10
C GLU A 57 20.44 -17.61 1.18
N PRO A 58 21.44 -18.48 0.92
CA PRO A 58 22.83 -18.06 0.84
C PRO A 58 23.03 -16.97 -0.23
N GLY A 59 23.60 -15.83 0.18
CA GLY A 59 23.82 -14.68 -0.69
C GLY A 59 22.76 -13.59 -0.60
N HIS A 60 21.67 -13.78 0.14
CA HIS A 60 20.76 -12.69 0.48
C HIS A 60 21.44 -11.70 1.43
N ASP A 61 21.46 -10.43 1.06
CA ASP A 61 21.98 -9.32 1.85
C ASP A 61 20.89 -8.27 2.05
N PRO A 62 20.25 -8.21 3.25
CA PRO A 62 19.15 -7.28 3.51
C PRO A 62 19.53 -5.81 3.29
N VAL A 63 20.79 -5.43 3.59
CA VAL A 63 21.25 -4.05 3.39
C VAL A 63 21.36 -3.71 1.90
N ALA A 64 21.83 -4.66 1.09
CA ALA A 64 21.87 -4.47 -0.36
C ALA A 64 20.46 -4.42 -0.97
N VAL A 65 19.55 -5.27 -0.48
CA VAL A 65 18.13 -5.29 -0.88
C VAL A 65 17.45 -3.97 -0.54
N ALA A 66 17.55 -3.51 0.71
CA ALA A 66 16.99 -2.22 1.14
C ALA A 66 17.47 -1.06 0.28
N ARG A 67 18.76 -1.03 -0.03
CA ARG A 67 19.34 0.02 -0.89
C ARG A 67 18.86 -0.04 -2.34
N MET A 68 18.58 -1.24 -2.84
CA MET A 68 18.03 -1.46 -4.18
C MET A 68 16.56 -1.02 -4.21
N ARG A 69 15.74 -1.53 -3.29
CA ARG A 69 14.31 -1.21 -3.20
C ARG A 69 14.03 0.28 -2.94
N ARG A 70 14.93 0.97 -2.21
CA ARG A 70 14.87 2.42 -2.06
C ARG A 70 14.90 3.15 -3.41
N LYS A 71 15.80 2.75 -4.32
CA LYS A 71 15.89 3.35 -5.66
C LYS A 71 14.69 3.03 -6.53
N GLU A 72 14.16 1.82 -6.39
CA GLU A 72 12.94 1.42 -7.09
C GLU A 72 11.73 2.24 -6.62
N LEU A 73 11.60 2.45 -5.30
CA LEU A 73 10.58 3.32 -4.72
C LEU A 73 10.71 4.78 -5.19
N GLU A 74 11.92 5.32 -5.24
CA GLU A 74 12.16 6.67 -5.76
C GLU A 74 11.73 6.77 -7.23
N ALA A 75 12.03 5.76 -8.06
CA ALA A 75 11.59 5.71 -9.46
C ALA A 75 10.07 5.57 -9.59
N SER A 76 9.43 4.73 -8.75
CA SER A 76 7.97 4.62 -8.67
C SER A 76 7.31 5.96 -8.30
N CYS A 77 7.87 6.67 -7.31
CA CYS A 77 7.40 8.00 -6.92
C CYS A 77 7.47 9.02 -8.07
N GLU A 78 8.54 8.99 -8.87
CA GLU A 78 8.66 9.84 -10.06
C GLU A 78 7.58 9.52 -11.09
N VAL A 79 7.30 8.24 -11.33
CA VAL A 79 6.23 7.80 -12.25
C VAL A 79 4.87 8.26 -11.74
N LEU A 80 4.55 8.07 -10.47
CA LEU A 80 3.27 8.46 -9.85
C LEU A 80 3.15 9.98 -9.62
N LYS A 81 4.25 10.74 -9.78
CA LYS A 81 4.34 12.17 -9.49
C LYS A 81 4.03 12.50 -8.04
N ILE A 82 4.50 11.64 -7.13
CA ILE A 82 4.36 11.87 -5.70
C ILE A 82 5.14 13.13 -5.32
N SER A 83 4.49 14.02 -4.54
CA SER A 83 5.08 15.31 -4.18
C SER A 83 6.18 15.17 -3.14
N ASP A 84 5.97 14.30 -2.16
CA ASP A 84 6.88 14.11 -1.03
C ASP A 84 6.96 12.62 -0.66
N LEU A 85 8.17 12.10 -0.54
CA LEU A 85 8.46 10.74 -0.04
C LEU A 85 9.14 10.84 1.31
N GLU A 86 8.55 10.22 2.32
CA GLU A 86 9.09 10.09 3.68
C GLU A 86 9.34 8.62 4.01
N MET A 87 10.52 8.33 4.53
CA MET A 87 10.88 6.99 5.00
C MET A 87 11.00 7.00 6.52
N LEU A 88 10.34 6.05 7.19
CA LEU A 88 10.57 5.85 8.62
C LEU A 88 11.81 4.98 8.88
N ASP A 89 12.33 4.31 7.85
CA ASP A 89 13.58 3.52 7.85
C ASP A 89 13.64 2.46 8.98
N TYR A 90 12.50 1.83 9.31
CA TYR A 90 12.50 0.65 10.16
C TYR A 90 12.98 -0.57 9.37
N ALA A 91 13.59 -1.54 10.05
CA ALA A 91 13.93 -2.81 9.42
C ALA A 91 12.67 -3.61 9.12
N ASP A 92 12.59 -4.16 7.91
CA ASP A 92 11.51 -5.02 7.45
C ASP A 92 11.42 -6.28 8.32
N SER A 93 10.21 -6.60 8.80
CA SER A 93 9.98 -7.74 9.68
C SER A 93 9.79 -9.07 8.94
N GLY A 94 9.59 -9.02 7.63
CA GLY A 94 9.26 -10.19 6.82
C GLY A 94 7.88 -10.77 7.12
N MET A 95 7.57 -11.90 6.49
CA MET A 95 6.28 -12.58 6.63
C MET A 95 6.11 -13.18 8.03
N THR A 96 4.85 -13.36 8.42
CA THR A 96 4.50 -13.99 9.71
C THR A 96 5.25 -15.29 9.92
N GLY A 97 5.88 -15.43 11.10
CA GLY A 97 6.65 -16.61 11.48
C GLY A 97 8.09 -16.63 11.00
N TRP A 98 8.56 -15.62 10.30
CA TRP A 98 9.97 -15.52 9.96
C TRP A 98 10.82 -15.08 11.16
N PRO A 99 12.10 -15.51 11.24
CA PRO A 99 12.99 -15.13 12.35
C PRO A 99 13.15 -13.61 12.50
N SER A 100 13.03 -12.85 11.40
CA SER A 100 13.08 -11.38 11.40
C SER A 100 11.95 -10.74 12.21
N ASN A 101 10.82 -11.44 12.43
CA ASN A 101 9.76 -10.92 13.31
C ASN A 101 10.24 -10.74 14.78
N GLU A 102 11.24 -11.50 15.20
CA GLU A 102 11.78 -11.47 16.57
C GLU A 102 13.02 -10.56 16.69
N ALA A 103 13.49 -9.98 15.57
CA ALA A 103 14.63 -9.09 15.59
C ALA A 103 14.28 -7.80 16.36
N PRO A 104 15.11 -7.35 17.33
CA PRO A 104 14.77 -6.22 18.20
C PRO A 104 14.61 -4.87 17.47
N ASP A 105 15.20 -4.74 16.28
CA ASP A 105 15.16 -3.57 15.41
C ASP A 105 14.10 -3.68 14.30
N SER A 106 13.36 -4.79 14.24
CA SER A 106 12.29 -4.94 13.25
C SER A 106 11.12 -3.99 13.52
N PHE A 107 10.42 -3.60 12.49
CA PHE A 107 9.25 -2.72 12.61
C PHE A 107 8.14 -3.34 13.48
N TRP A 108 7.94 -4.65 13.39
CA TRP A 108 6.99 -5.39 14.22
C TRP A 108 7.28 -5.31 15.72
N GLN A 109 8.58 -5.22 16.11
CA GLN A 109 8.99 -5.09 17.52
C GLN A 109 9.03 -3.64 18.01
N THR A 110 8.93 -2.67 17.10
CA THR A 110 8.89 -1.25 17.47
C THR A 110 7.66 -0.96 18.33
N PRO A 111 7.80 -0.31 19.49
CA PRO A 111 6.66 0.16 20.27
C PRO A 111 5.74 1.06 19.43
N VAL A 112 4.43 0.80 19.46
CA VAL A 112 3.46 1.57 18.66
C VAL A 112 3.56 3.07 18.95
N GLU A 113 3.78 3.43 20.21
CA GLU A 113 3.90 4.82 20.64
C GLU A 113 5.10 5.53 20.01
N GLU A 114 6.21 4.81 19.78
CA GLU A 114 7.39 5.35 19.13
C GLU A 114 7.12 5.64 17.65
N GLY A 115 6.61 4.64 16.93
CA GLY A 115 6.26 4.79 15.50
C GLY A 115 5.19 5.86 15.30
N ALA A 116 4.17 5.87 16.16
CA ALA A 116 3.09 6.87 16.15
C ALA A 116 3.61 8.29 16.39
N ALA A 117 4.55 8.49 17.31
CA ALA A 117 5.11 9.82 17.58
C ALA A 117 5.84 10.37 16.34
N ARG A 118 6.66 9.54 15.65
CA ARG A 118 7.35 9.93 14.42
C ARG A 118 6.35 10.27 13.30
N LEU A 119 5.34 9.43 13.10
CA LEU A 119 4.32 9.67 12.08
C LEU A 119 3.46 10.91 12.40
N ALA A 120 3.14 11.15 13.69
CA ALA A 120 2.40 12.34 14.11
C ALA A 120 3.16 13.64 13.82
N GLU A 121 4.50 13.64 13.87
CA GLU A 121 5.31 14.80 13.46
C GLU A 121 5.14 15.07 11.95
N LEU A 122 5.18 14.03 11.11
CA LEU A 122 4.91 14.17 9.68
C LEU A 122 3.47 14.64 9.42
N MET A 123 2.48 14.11 10.14
CA MET A 123 1.08 14.55 10.02
C MET A 123 0.92 16.04 10.41
N ARG A 124 1.59 16.52 11.47
CA ARG A 124 1.57 17.94 11.84
C ARG A 124 2.23 18.82 10.78
N HIS A 125 3.31 18.33 10.16
CA HIS A 125 4.04 19.06 9.13
C HIS A 125 3.21 19.18 7.83
N TYR A 126 2.69 18.06 7.34
CA TYR A 126 1.96 17.99 6.07
C TYR A 126 0.49 18.38 6.17
N ARG A 127 -0.11 18.21 7.37
CA ARG A 127 -1.53 18.48 7.65
C ARG A 127 -2.46 17.83 6.63
N PRO A 128 -2.44 16.49 6.49
CA PRO A 128 -3.25 15.80 5.49
C PRO A 128 -4.74 16.05 5.71
N ASP A 129 -5.48 16.21 4.62
CA ASP A 129 -6.94 16.24 4.59
C ASP A 129 -7.53 14.83 4.45
N VAL A 130 -6.74 13.95 3.84
CA VAL A 130 -7.05 12.52 3.66
C VAL A 130 -5.84 11.70 4.05
N VAL A 131 -6.07 10.63 4.81
CA VAL A 131 -5.07 9.62 5.18
C VAL A 131 -5.55 8.26 4.69
N VAL A 132 -4.66 7.51 4.03
CA VAL A 132 -4.90 6.14 3.57
C VAL A 132 -3.86 5.22 4.22
N THR A 133 -4.30 4.08 4.75
CA THR A 133 -3.46 3.00 5.29
C THR A 133 -4.15 1.65 5.15
N TYR A 134 -3.64 0.60 5.78
CA TYR A 134 -4.26 -0.72 5.81
C TYR A 134 -5.39 -0.81 6.84
N ASP A 135 -6.17 -1.89 6.76
CA ASP A 135 -7.08 -2.30 7.82
C ASP A 135 -6.32 -2.87 9.04
N GLU A 136 -7.04 -3.21 10.10
CA GLU A 136 -6.49 -3.75 11.35
C GLU A 136 -5.80 -5.11 11.19
N ASN A 137 -6.13 -5.86 10.13
CA ASN A 137 -5.54 -7.15 9.79
C ASN A 137 -4.36 -7.02 8.80
N GLY A 138 -4.02 -5.79 8.37
CA GLY A 138 -2.94 -5.55 7.42
C GLY A 138 -3.20 -6.20 6.07
N PHE A 139 -4.45 -6.18 5.62
CA PHE A 139 -4.95 -6.72 4.37
C PHE A 139 -4.87 -8.26 4.29
N TYR A 140 -3.68 -8.87 4.37
CA TYR A 140 -3.47 -10.33 4.32
C TYR A 140 -2.67 -10.87 5.52
N GLY A 141 -2.56 -10.09 6.58
CA GLY A 141 -1.91 -10.52 7.83
C GLY A 141 -0.40 -10.30 7.87
N HIS A 142 0.17 -9.44 7.01
CA HIS A 142 1.58 -9.10 7.10
C HIS A 142 1.86 -8.30 8.39
N PRO A 143 2.87 -8.67 9.21
CA PRO A 143 3.15 -7.98 10.47
C PRO A 143 3.35 -6.46 10.31
N ASP A 144 4.10 -6.05 9.29
CA ASP A 144 4.40 -4.65 9.05
C ASP A 144 3.18 -3.85 8.54
N HIS A 145 2.25 -4.47 7.81
CA HIS A 145 0.99 -3.81 7.43
C HIS A 145 0.12 -3.57 8.65
N ILE A 146 0.02 -4.56 9.56
CA ILE A 146 -0.68 -4.43 10.84
C ILE A 146 -0.03 -3.31 11.68
N GLN A 147 1.29 -3.28 11.71
CA GLN A 147 2.02 -2.26 12.47
C GLN A 147 1.86 -0.86 11.85
N ALA A 148 1.89 -0.73 10.53
CA ALA A 148 1.62 0.53 9.82
C ALA A 148 0.21 1.06 10.13
N HIS A 149 -0.80 0.17 10.15
CA HIS A 149 -2.13 0.51 10.62
C HIS A 149 -2.10 1.04 12.06
N ARG A 150 -1.50 0.28 12.99
CA ARG A 150 -1.47 0.62 14.43
C ARG A 150 -0.83 1.98 14.68
N ILE A 151 0.34 2.24 14.08
CA ILE A 151 1.02 3.53 14.25
C ILE A 151 0.25 4.68 13.60
N THR A 152 -0.46 4.42 12.49
CA THR A 152 -1.27 5.45 11.81
C THR A 152 -2.45 5.86 12.68
N MET A 153 -3.20 4.89 13.21
CA MET A 153 -4.35 5.18 14.06
C MET A 153 -3.91 5.88 15.37
N ALA A 154 -2.83 5.41 15.99
CA ALA A 154 -2.28 6.05 17.19
C ALA A 154 -1.70 7.45 16.90
N ALA A 155 -1.08 7.68 15.73
CA ALA A 155 -0.57 8.98 15.33
C ALA A 155 -1.70 10.03 15.17
N LEU A 156 -2.85 9.62 14.62
CA LEU A 156 -4.02 10.49 14.53
C LEU A 156 -4.49 10.97 15.90
N GLU A 157 -4.49 10.11 16.92
CA GLU A 157 -4.85 10.45 18.29
C GLU A 157 -3.86 11.44 18.94
N LEU A 158 -2.60 11.45 18.49
CA LEU A 158 -1.56 12.36 18.96
C LEU A 158 -1.62 13.76 18.30
N THR A 159 -2.53 13.97 17.35
CA THR A 159 -2.68 15.24 16.63
C THR A 159 -4.05 15.87 16.88
N ASP A 160 -4.17 17.18 16.61
CA ASP A 160 -5.47 17.88 16.59
C ASP A 160 -6.10 17.85 15.17
N LEU A 161 -5.64 16.96 14.30
CA LEU A 161 -6.12 16.85 12.94
C LEU A 161 -7.31 15.91 12.86
N THR A 162 -8.26 16.23 12.01
CA THR A 162 -9.44 15.40 11.73
C THR A 162 -9.56 15.13 10.23
N PRO A 163 -8.58 14.41 9.62
CA PRO A 163 -8.66 14.05 8.20
C PRO A 163 -9.79 13.04 7.95
N LYS A 164 -10.19 12.88 6.70
CA LYS A 164 -10.88 11.65 6.28
C LYS A 164 -9.86 10.51 6.32
N VAL A 165 -10.25 9.37 6.87
CA VAL A 165 -9.35 8.19 7.00
C VAL A 165 -9.96 7.01 6.27
N TYR A 166 -9.12 6.36 5.48
CA TYR A 166 -9.50 5.22 4.66
C TYR A 166 -8.54 4.05 4.87
N TRP A 167 -9.10 2.85 4.92
CA TRP A 167 -8.36 1.61 4.86
C TRP A 167 -8.45 1.02 3.45
N THR A 168 -7.30 0.63 2.90
CA THR A 168 -7.26 -0.09 1.62
C THR A 168 -7.97 -1.43 1.76
N THR A 169 -8.75 -1.79 0.78
CA THR A 169 -9.41 -3.09 0.72
C THR A 169 -9.62 -3.51 -0.73
N VAL A 170 -10.09 -4.73 -0.95
CA VAL A 170 -10.51 -5.23 -2.27
C VAL A 170 -11.88 -5.88 -2.14
N PRO A 171 -12.74 -5.75 -3.17
CA PRO A 171 -14.00 -6.51 -3.23
C PRO A 171 -13.72 -8.00 -3.38
N ARG A 172 -14.48 -8.84 -2.70
CA ARG A 172 -14.40 -10.30 -2.91
C ARG A 172 -14.68 -10.70 -4.35
N SER A 173 -15.55 -9.97 -5.05
CA SER A 173 -15.77 -10.15 -6.48
C SER A 173 -14.52 -9.92 -7.33
N GLN A 174 -13.69 -8.93 -6.97
CA GLN A 174 -12.42 -8.66 -7.65
C GLN A 174 -11.38 -9.75 -7.36
N MET A 175 -11.30 -10.24 -6.12
CA MET A 175 -10.45 -11.38 -5.76
C MET A 175 -10.83 -12.64 -6.54
N ALA A 176 -12.12 -12.91 -6.72
CA ALA A 176 -12.57 -14.02 -7.55
C ALA A 176 -12.13 -13.89 -9.02
N ARG A 177 -12.25 -12.69 -9.60
CA ARG A 177 -11.76 -12.39 -10.96
C ARG A 177 -10.24 -12.51 -11.06
N PHE A 178 -9.51 -12.05 -10.05
CA PHE A 178 -8.06 -12.22 -9.97
C PHE A 178 -7.69 -13.71 -10.01
N GLY A 179 -8.37 -14.55 -9.21
CA GLY A 179 -8.19 -15.99 -9.23
C GLY A 179 -8.52 -16.66 -10.59
N GLU A 180 -9.45 -16.09 -11.37
CA GLU A 180 -9.73 -16.55 -12.74
C GLU A 180 -8.59 -16.22 -13.70
N VAL A 181 -8.07 -15.01 -13.63
CA VAL A 181 -6.92 -14.57 -14.43
C VAL A 181 -5.67 -15.35 -14.05
N MET A 182 -5.42 -15.59 -12.75
CA MET A 182 -4.32 -16.43 -12.30
C MET A 182 -4.33 -17.80 -12.94
N ARG A 183 -5.49 -18.42 -13.08
CA ARG A 183 -5.63 -19.75 -13.72
C ARG A 183 -5.29 -19.76 -15.22
N GLU A 184 -5.45 -18.63 -15.92
CA GLU A 184 -5.05 -18.51 -17.33
C GLU A 184 -3.52 -18.55 -17.52
N PHE A 185 -2.76 -18.18 -16.46
CA PHE A 185 -1.29 -18.17 -16.46
C PHE A 185 -0.68 -19.37 -15.72
N GLN A 186 -1.51 -20.35 -15.32
CA GLN A 186 -1.14 -21.47 -14.45
C GLN A 186 -0.27 -22.54 -15.09
N ASP A 187 -0.09 -22.56 -16.41
CA ASP A 187 0.76 -23.57 -17.07
C ASP A 187 2.23 -23.59 -16.56
N ASP A 188 2.64 -22.53 -15.84
CA ASP A 188 4.00 -22.34 -15.28
C ASP A 188 4.05 -22.23 -13.75
N MET A 189 2.92 -22.35 -13.01
CA MET A 189 2.90 -22.19 -11.56
C MET A 189 2.41 -23.47 -10.86
N PRO A 190 2.99 -23.86 -9.72
CA PRO A 190 2.45 -24.94 -8.91
C PRO A 190 1.02 -24.61 -8.44
N GLU A 191 0.17 -25.63 -8.36
CA GLU A 191 -1.16 -25.45 -7.75
C GLU A 191 -0.96 -24.94 -6.30
N PRO A 192 -1.69 -23.87 -5.89
CA PRO A 192 -1.60 -23.36 -4.52
C PRO A 192 -2.07 -24.47 -3.55
N ASP A 193 -1.44 -24.52 -2.39
CA ASP A 193 -1.91 -25.37 -1.30
C ASP A 193 -3.39 -25.03 -1.01
N PRO A 194 -4.26 -26.05 -0.81
CA PRO A 194 -5.68 -25.82 -0.51
C PRO A 194 -5.92 -24.86 0.68
N ALA A 195 -5.02 -24.83 1.67
CA ALA A 195 -5.09 -23.89 2.80
C ALA A 195 -4.73 -22.46 2.36
N GLU A 196 -3.73 -22.28 1.49
CA GLU A 196 -3.39 -20.98 0.91
C GLU A 196 -4.53 -20.46 0.02
N ALA A 197 -5.10 -21.32 -0.82
CA ALA A 197 -6.26 -20.97 -1.65
C ALA A 197 -7.47 -20.55 -0.80
N ALA A 198 -7.72 -21.23 0.32
CA ALA A 198 -8.78 -20.85 1.25
C ALA A 198 -8.48 -19.52 1.95
N ALA A 199 -7.24 -19.28 2.36
CA ALA A 199 -6.84 -18.01 2.97
C ALA A 199 -6.97 -16.84 1.98
N LEU A 200 -6.58 -17.03 0.72
CA LEU A 200 -6.76 -16.04 -0.33
C LEU A 200 -8.23 -15.70 -0.59
N ALA A 201 -9.12 -16.69 -0.49
CA ALA A 201 -10.57 -16.48 -0.68
C ALA A 201 -11.22 -15.65 0.45
N GLU A 202 -10.59 -15.57 1.61
CA GLU A 202 -11.05 -14.74 2.75
C GLU A 202 -10.52 -13.30 2.68
N ILE A 203 -9.57 -13.01 1.78
CA ILE A 203 -9.03 -11.66 1.60
C ILE A 203 -10.12 -10.74 1.01
N GLY A 204 -10.19 -9.53 1.56
CA GLY A 204 -11.11 -8.49 1.11
C GLY A 204 -12.48 -8.54 1.79
N LEU A 205 -13.33 -7.58 1.42
CA LEU A 205 -14.65 -7.37 2.00
C LEU A 205 -15.76 -7.76 1.02
N PRO A 206 -16.96 -8.12 1.52
CA PRO A 206 -18.17 -8.13 0.70
C PRO A 206 -18.35 -6.80 -0.02
N ASP A 207 -18.74 -6.84 -1.28
CA ASP A 207 -18.85 -5.65 -2.13
C ASP A 207 -19.78 -4.57 -1.55
N ASP A 208 -20.82 -4.98 -0.81
CA ASP A 208 -21.80 -4.09 -0.16
C ASP A 208 -21.29 -3.45 1.15
N GLU A 209 -20.18 -3.92 1.69
CA GLU A 209 -19.51 -3.30 2.85
C GLU A 209 -18.51 -2.22 2.44
N ILE A 210 -18.11 -2.17 1.17
CA ILE A 210 -17.14 -1.19 0.67
C ILE A 210 -17.79 0.18 0.52
N THR A 211 -17.23 1.16 1.18
CA THR A 211 -17.80 2.53 1.22
C THR A 211 -17.32 3.42 0.09
N THR A 212 -16.18 3.10 -0.54
CA THR A 212 -15.53 3.99 -1.50
C THR A 212 -14.94 3.22 -2.68
N TRP A 213 -15.33 3.61 -3.89
CA TRP A 213 -14.93 3.00 -5.16
C TRP A 213 -14.37 4.08 -6.06
N VAL A 214 -13.05 4.15 -6.22
CA VAL A 214 -12.40 5.18 -7.02
C VAL A 214 -12.00 4.60 -8.37
N ASP A 215 -12.60 5.12 -9.45
CA ASP A 215 -12.16 4.81 -10.81
C ASP A 215 -10.81 5.48 -11.07
N THR A 216 -9.78 4.67 -11.22
CA THR A 216 -8.44 5.06 -11.56
C THR A 216 -7.98 4.50 -12.91
N THR A 217 -8.93 3.96 -13.71
CA THR A 217 -8.65 3.42 -15.05
C THR A 217 -7.85 4.39 -15.94
N PRO A 218 -8.13 5.71 -15.93
CA PRO A 218 -7.32 6.66 -16.73
C PRO A 218 -5.85 6.75 -16.31
N TYR A 219 -5.50 6.23 -15.13
CA TYR A 219 -4.16 6.26 -14.54
C TYR A 219 -3.54 4.85 -14.42
N SER A 220 -4.20 3.81 -14.94
CA SER A 220 -3.75 2.43 -14.82
C SER A 220 -2.41 2.16 -15.52
N ASP A 221 -2.14 2.83 -16.63
CA ASP A 221 -0.82 2.77 -17.30
C ASP A 221 0.28 3.31 -16.39
N GLN A 222 0.02 4.42 -15.72
CA GLN A 222 0.96 5.05 -14.79
C GLN A 222 1.17 4.17 -13.54
N LYS A 223 0.11 3.58 -13.01
CA LYS A 223 0.17 2.58 -11.93
C LYS A 223 0.99 1.35 -12.34
N TYR A 224 0.76 0.84 -13.55
CA TYR A 224 1.53 -0.28 -14.11
C TYR A 224 3.03 0.04 -14.23
N ASP A 225 3.36 1.22 -14.76
CA ASP A 225 4.75 1.65 -14.92
C ASP A 225 5.45 1.90 -13.58
N ALA A 226 4.70 2.37 -12.55
CA ALA A 226 5.20 2.48 -11.17
C ALA A 226 5.50 1.10 -10.58
N LEU A 227 4.60 0.13 -10.76
CA LEU A 227 4.85 -1.24 -10.32
C LEU A 227 6.04 -1.87 -11.06
N ALA A 228 6.23 -1.56 -12.34
CA ALA A 228 7.37 -2.03 -13.13
C ALA A 228 8.71 -1.45 -12.64
N ALA A 229 8.71 -0.32 -11.92
CA ALA A 229 9.92 0.22 -11.29
C ALA A 229 10.44 -0.69 -10.17
N HIS A 230 9.57 -1.48 -9.52
CA HIS A 230 9.92 -2.46 -8.49
C HIS A 230 10.32 -3.82 -9.10
N ALA A 231 11.19 -3.80 -10.11
CA ALA A 231 11.55 -4.95 -10.93
C ALA A 231 12.27 -6.07 -10.17
N SER A 232 12.84 -5.78 -9.00
CA SER A 232 13.53 -6.79 -8.19
C SER A 232 12.56 -7.75 -7.48
N GLN A 233 11.28 -7.35 -7.28
CA GLN A 233 10.33 -8.11 -6.51
C GLN A 233 9.54 -9.06 -7.41
N GLY A 234 9.78 -10.38 -7.22
CA GLY A 234 9.23 -11.43 -8.09
C GLY A 234 7.69 -11.49 -8.11
N GLU A 235 7.03 -11.12 -7.02
CA GLU A 235 5.56 -11.08 -6.92
C GLU A 235 4.97 -10.04 -7.87
N ASN A 236 5.62 -8.91 -8.04
CA ASN A 236 5.18 -7.85 -8.95
C ASN A 236 5.23 -8.28 -10.43
N ILE A 237 6.13 -9.21 -10.77
CA ILE A 237 6.28 -9.74 -12.14
C ILE A 237 4.97 -10.39 -12.61
N PHE A 238 4.22 -11.03 -11.72
CA PHE A 238 2.94 -11.62 -12.09
C PHE A 238 1.97 -10.58 -12.66
N PHE A 239 1.78 -9.46 -11.96
CA PHE A 239 0.91 -8.37 -12.41
C PHE A 239 1.38 -7.79 -13.75
N LEU A 240 2.69 -7.72 -13.94
CA LEU A 240 3.29 -7.18 -15.17
C LEU A 240 3.12 -8.14 -16.38
N ARG A 241 3.11 -9.47 -16.15
CA ARG A 241 2.93 -10.46 -17.20
C ARG A 241 1.57 -10.39 -17.89
N MET A 242 0.54 -9.92 -17.21
CA MET A 242 -0.81 -9.81 -17.81
C MET A 242 -0.93 -8.67 -18.83
N GLY A 243 0.06 -7.75 -18.89
CA GLY A 243 0.05 -6.60 -19.78
C GLY A 243 -0.92 -5.50 -19.34
N LYS A 244 -0.74 -4.29 -19.90
CA LYS A 244 -1.43 -3.07 -19.44
C LYS A 244 -2.96 -3.15 -19.56
N ASP A 245 -3.49 -3.71 -20.62
CA ASP A 245 -4.94 -3.78 -20.83
C ASP A 245 -5.62 -4.63 -19.74
N ARG A 246 -5.09 -5.83 -19.48
CA ARG A 246 -5.63 -6.73 -18.46
C ARG A 246 -5.40 -6.18 -17.06
N PHE A 247 -4.25 -5.56 -16.84
CA PHE A 247 -3.94 -4.85 -15.59
C PHE A 247 -4.97 -3.73 -15.32
N ALA A 248 -5.31 -2.91 -16.33
CA ALA A 248 -6.32 -1.88 -16.21
C ALA A 248 -7.71 -2.44 -15.85
N GLU A 249 -8.11 -3.57 -16.45
CA GLU A 249 -9.37 -4.24 -16.14
C GLU A 249 -9.46 -4.72 -14.69
N LEU A 250 -8.34 -5.19 -14.13
CA LEU A 250 -8.30 -5.74 -12.76
C LEU A 250 -7.96 -4.70 -11.70
N MET A 251 -7.05 -3.78 -12.00
CA MET A 251 -6.45 -2.85 -11.04
C MET A 251 -6.85 -1.39 -11.27
N GLY A 252 -7.72 -1.14 -12.25
CA GLY A 252 -8.17 0.21 -12.61
C GLY A 252 -9.22 0.81 -11.67
N THR A 253 -9.73 0.05 -10.71
CA THR A 253 -10.57 0.55 -9.62
C THR A 253 -9.90 0.27 -8.30
N GLU A 254 -9.71 1.29 -7.48
CA GLU A 254 -9.21 1.15 -6.13
C GLU A 254 -10.32 1.36 -5.12
N THR A 255 -10.38 0.52 -4.10
CA THR A 255 -11.49 0.47 -3.17
C THR A 255 -11.03 0.63 -1.73
N PHE A 256 -11.87 1.26 -0.93
CA PHE A 256 -11.53 1.64 0.44
C PHE A 256 -12.72 1.49 1.37
N LEU A 257 -12.42 1.23 2.63
CA LEU A 257 -13.34 1.39 3.73
C LEU A 257 -13.09 2.74 4.41
N ARG A 258 -14.07 3.65 4.36
CA ARG A 258 -13.99 4.93 5.08
C ARG A 258 -14.29 4.72 6.56
N VAL A 259 -13.31 5.01 7.42
CA VAL A 259 -13.40 4.79 8.87
C VAL A 259 -13.52 6.08 9.69
N GLN A 260 -13.17 7.22 9.09
CA GLN A 260 -13.37 8.54 9.68
C GLN A 260 -13.76 9.54 8.59
N ASP A 261 -14.77 10.34 8.85
CA ASP A 261 -15.22 11.42 7.97
C ASP A 261 -15.73 12.63 8.76
N PRO A 262 -15.05 13.77 8.74
CA PRO A 262 -15.53 14.99 9.37
C PRO A 262 -16.53 15.78 8.52
N THR A 263 -16.86 15.31 7.29
CA THR A 263 -17.64 16.07 6.29
C THR A 263 -19.08 15.60 6.14
N ASP A 264 -19.46 14.44 6.70
CA ASP A 264 -20.75 13.77 6.50
C ASP A 264 -21.07 13.47 5.03
N ALA A 265 -20.06 13.27 4.17
CA ALA A 265 -20.27 12.90 2.77
C ALA A 265 -21.02 11.56 2.66
N PRO A 266 -22.01 11.41 1.75
CA PRO A 266 -22.77 10.17 1.63
C PRO A 266 -21.90 9.01 1.11
N THR A 267 -22.26 7.78 1.52
CA THR A 267 -21.68 6.53 0.97
C THR A 267 -22.71 5.79 0.12
N PRO A 268 -22.32 5.00 -0.89
CA PRO A 268 -20.93 4.89 -1.36
C PRO A 268 -20.43 6.14 -2.05
N GLU A 269 -19.13 6.41 -1.94
CA GLU A 269 -18.48 7.55 -2.60
C GLU A 269 -17.47 7.09 -3.66
N ASN A 270 -17.08 7.98 -4.58
CA ASN A 270 -16.14 7.70 -5.68
C ASN A 270 -14.95 8.67 -5.70
N ASP A 271 -14.76 9.42 -4.64
CA ASP A 271 -13.71 10.40 -4.46
C ASP A 271 -13.32 10.49 -2.99
N LEU A 272 -12.04 10.26 -2.66
CA LEU A 272 -11.54 10.36 -1.28
C LEU A 272 -11.70 11.79 -0.70
N PHE A 273 -11.80 12.79 -1.56
CA PHE A 273 -12.00 14.20 -1.18
C PHE A 273 -13.47 14.63 -1.23
N ALA A 274 -14.41 13.71 -1.36
CA ALA A 274 -15.84 14.04 -1.32
C ALA A 274 -16.16 14.82 -0.03
N GLY A 275 -16.86 15.97 -0.17
CA GLY A 275 -17.20 16.87 0.93
C GLY A 275 -16.07 17.83 1.37
N LEU A 276 -14.85 17.70 0.86
CA LEU A 276 -13.72 18.60 1.12
C LEU A 276 -13.53 19.61 -0.02
N ARG A 277 -14.11 19.34 -1.17
CA ARG A 277 -14.06 20.17 -2.38
C ARG A 277 -15.39 20.17 -3.13
#